data_d43a431b3b25a4f5ab1627d6b1c064a2
#
_entry.id   d43a431b3b25a4f5ab1627d6b1c064a2
#
_cell.length_a   1.000
_cell.length_b   1.000
_cell.length_c   1.000
_cell.angle_alpha   90.00
_cell.angle_beta   90.00
_cell.angle_gamma   90.00
#
_symmetry.space_group_name_H-M   'P 1'
#
loop_
_entity.id
_entity.type
_entity.pdbx_description
1 polymer ?
#
loop_
_entity_poly.entity_id
_entity_poly.type
_entity_poly.pdbx_seq_one_letter_code
_entity_poly.pdbx_strand_id
1 'polypeptide(L)'
;VHSHIDHLFALMQMAKDRGLERVYIHAFLDGRDVSPTSGVDYVTRTVEKCRELGVGKIATLMGRYYAMDRDKRWDRVEAAYDAMVYGESAHVNPLPVAAVKDAYAAGVTDEFIEPVICDGDGTISDNDSVIFFNYRPDRAREITRTLVDPKFDGFTRQYFPVTFVCTTEYDLSLIHI
;
A
#
# COMPACT_ATOMS: atom_id res chain seq x y z
N VAL A 1 -6.23 -10.59 9.73
CA VAL A 1 -5.37 -10.40 10.91
C VAL A 1 -4.70 -9.02 10.91
N HIS A 2 -4.33 -8.47 9.75
CA HIS A 2 -3.63 -7.18 9.65
C HIS A 2 -4.57 -6.00 9.47
N SER A 3 -5.62 -6.15 8.67
CA SER A 3 -6.62 -5.10 8.41
C SER A 3 -7.97 -5.73 8.02
N HIS A 4 -8.98 -4.91 7.78
CA HIS A 4 -10.28 -5.32 7.28
C HIS A 4 -10.72 -4.40 6.15
N ILE A 5 -11.26 -4.97 5.07
CA ILE A 5 -11.64 -4.19 3.87
C ILE A 5 -12.76 -3.18 4.16
N ASP A 6 -13.67 -3.47 5.09
CA ASP A 6 -14.74 -2.54 5.44
C ASP A 6 -14.20 -1.25 6.09
N HIS A 7 -13.03 -1.31 6.75
CA HIS A 7 -12.35 -0.12 7.25
C HIS A 7 -11.78 0.73 6.12
N LEU A 8 -11.24 0.11 5.07
CA LEU A 8 -10.86 0.83 3.85
C LEU A 8 -12.07 1.56 3.28
N PHE A 9 -13.19 0.87 3.13
CA PHE A 9 -14.42 1.45 2.57
C PHE A 9 -14.96 2.60 3.42
N ALA A 10 -14.89 2.48 4.75
CA ALA A 10 -15.26 3.55 5.65
C ALA A 10 -14.34 4.78 5.54
N LEU A 11 -13.02 4.57 5.41
CA LEU A 11 -12.06 5.65 5.17
C LEU A 11 -12.30 6.34 3.83
N MET A 12 -12.60 5.58 2.78
CA MET A 12 -12.94 6.14 1.47
C MET A 12 -14.24 6.94 1.52
N GLN A 13 -15.27 6.45 2.23
CA GLN A 13 -16.51 7.20 2.43
C GLN A 13 -16.24 8.51 3.19
N MET A 14 -15.45 8.47 4.24
CA MET A 14 -15.05 9.66 5.00
C MET A 14 -14.30 10.67 4.12
N ALA A 15 -13.41 10.21 3.25
CA ALA A 15 -12.69 11.06 2.30
C ALA A 15 -13.66 11.76 1.34
N LYS A 16 -14.62 11.01 0.78
CA LYS A 16 -15.69 11.56 -0.07
C LYS A 16 -16.51 12.61 0.67
N ASP A 17 -16.96 12.31 1.90
CA ASP A 17 -17.79 13.21 2.70
C ASP A 17 -17.06 14.52 3.07
N ARG A 18 -15.72 14.47 3.08
CA ARG A 18 -14.85 15.63 3.27
C ARG A 18 -14.49 16.36 1.97
N GLY A 19 -15.02 15.91 0.83
CA GLY A 19 -14.78 16.53 -0.48
C GLY A 19 -13.38 16.33 -1.04
N LEU A 20 -12.67 15.26 -0.62
CA LEU A 20 -11.36 14.93 -1.16
C LEU A 20 -11.52 14.32 -2.56
N GLU A 21 -10.79 14.86 -3.53
CA GLU A 21 -10.81 14.39 -4.92
C GLU A 21 -9.64 13.45 -5.24
N ARG A 22 -8.48 13.70 -4.62
CA ARG A 22 -7.26 12.92 -4.81
C ARG A 22 -7.08 11.92 -3.68
N VAL A 23 -7.62 10.73 -3.86
CA VAL A 23 -7.53 9.62 -2.91
C VAL A 23 -6.93 8.41 -3.63
N TYR A 24 -5.78 7.95 -3.16
CA TYR A 24 -5.05 6.84 -3.76
C TYR A 24 -4.88 5.70 -2.77
N ILE A 25 -4.92 4.48 -3.28
CA ILE A 25 -4.80 3.26 -2.50
C ILE A 25 -3.55 2.51 -2.94
N HIS A 26 -2.65 2.27 -2.00
CA HIS A 26 -1.52 1.37 -2.16
C HIS A 26 -1.91 0.03 -1.55
N ALA A 27 -2.28 -0.93 -2.39
CA ALA A 27 -2.86 -2.20 -1.96
C ALA A 27 -1.78 -3.24 -1.65
N PHE A 28 -1.76 -3.75 -0.42
CA PHE A 28 -0.88 -4.84 0.01
C PHE A 28 -1.70 -6.12 0.11
N LEU A 29 -1.40 -7.08 -0.76
CA LEU A 29 -2.10 -8.36 -0.82
C LEU A 29 -1.50 -9.35 0.17
N ASP A 30 -2.35 -10.15 0.81
CA ASP A 30 -1.96 -11.05 1.89
C ASP A 30 -1.52 -12.44 1.36
N GLY A 31 -2.46 -13.27 0.97
CA GLY A 31 -2.20 -14.61 0.46
C GLY A 31 -1.62 -15.61 1.45
N ARG A 32 -1.49 -15.24 2.73
CA ARG A 32 -0.92 -16.07 3.79
C ARG A 32 -1.87 -16.32 4.95
N ASP A 33 -2.51 -15.27 5.45
CA ASP A 33 -3.53 -15.38 6.50
C ASP A 33 -4.94 -15.57 5.88
N VAL A 34 -5.05 -15.48 4.56
CA VAL A 34 -6.22 -15.79 3.72
C VAL A 34 -5.79 -16.66 2.54
N SER A 35 -6.73 -17.09 1.70
CA SER A 35 -6.42 -17.89 0.51
C SER A 35 -5.38 -17.21 -0.38
N PRO A 36 -4.39 -17.96 -0.93
CA PRO A 36 -3.31 -17.40 -1.74
C PRO A 36 -3.75 -16.69 -3.03
N THR A 37 -4.99 -16.86 -3.43
CA THR A 37 -5.57 -16.29 -4.66
C THR A 37 -6.86 -15.50 -4.42
N SER A 38 -7.09 -15.07 -3.17
CA SER A 38 -8.27 -14.27 -2.82
C SER A 38 -8.10 -12.77 -3.11
N GLY A 39 -6.89 -12.32 -3.40
CA GLY A 39 -6.57 -10.92 -3.67
C GLY A 39 -7.39 -10.34 -4.84
N VAL A 40 -7.66 -11.12 -5.86
CA VAL A 40 -8.48 -10.71 -7.00
C VAL A 40 -9.88 -10.25 -6.57
N ASP A 41 -10.51 -10.91 -5.60
CA ASP A 41 -11.83 -10.54 -5.10
C ASP A 41 -11.77 -9.24 -4.29
N TYR A 42 -10.76 -9.08 -3.44
CA TYR A 42 -10.55 -7.85 -2.66
C TYR A 42 -10.24 -6.65 -3.56
N VAL A 43 -9.39 -6.82 -4.56
CA VAL A 43 -9.07 -5.77 -5.55
C VAL A 43 -10.32 -5.40 -6.36
N THR A 44 -11.10 -6.39 -6.82
CA THR A 44 -12.35 -6.15 -7.54
C THR A 44 -13.33 -5.34 -6.71
N ARG A 45 -13.59 -5.75 -5.47
CA ARG A 45 -14.47 -5.01 -4.54
C ARG A 45 -13.98 -3.59 -4.27
N THR A 46 -12.67 -3.39 -4.20
CA THR A 46 -12.08 -2.06 -4.01
C THR A 46 -12.30 -1.17 -5.23
N VAL A 47 -12.07 -1.69 -6.43
CA VAL A 47 -12.32 -0.95 -7.69
C VAL A 47 -13.82 -0.60 -7.83
N GLU A 48 -14.71 -1.53 -7.50
CA GLU A 48 -16.15 -1.30 -7.50
C GLU A 48 -16.55 -0.22 -6.49
N LYS A 49 -15.98 -0.25 -5.28
CA LYS A 49 -16.23 0.77 -4.26
C LYS A 49 -15.71 2.15 -4.69
N CYS A 50 -14.55 2.26 -5.31
CA CYS A 50 -14.05 3.51 -5.90
C CYS A 50 -15.05 4.07 -6.92
N ARG A 51 -15.57 3.21 -7.78
CA ARG A 51 -16.56 3.61 -8.80
C ARG A 51 -17.90 4.04 -8.18
N GLU A 52 -18.39 3.30 -7.20
CA GLU A 52 -19.62 3.63 -6.46
C GLU A 52 -19.53 4.98 -5.76
N LEU A 53 -18.41 5.25 -5.11
CA LEU A 53 -18.18 6.49 -4.38
C LEU A 53 -17.84 7.68 -5.30
N GLY A 54 -17.33 7.42 -6.51
CA GLY A 54 -16.81 8.44 -7.41
C GLY A 54 -15.50 9.07 -6.95
N VAL A 55 -14.80 8.42 -6.01
CA VAL A 55 -13.51 8.85 -5.47
C VAL A 55 -12.65 7.63 -5.16
N GLY A 56 -11.33 7.78 -5.29
CA GLY A 56 -10.36 6.75 -5.00
C GLY A 56 -9.91 5.99 -6.25
N LYS A 57 -8.62 5.64 -6.27
CA LYS A 57 -7.98 4.81 -7.29
C LYS A 57 -6.93 3.95 -6.63
N ILE A 58 -6.73 2.73 -7.13
CA ILE A 58 -5.58 1.92 -6.75
C ILE A 58 -4.38 2.46 -7.53
N ALA A 59 -3.42 3.05 -6.82
CA ALA A 59 -2.20 3.57 -7.41
C ALA A 59 -1.15 2.49 -7.61
N THR A 60 -0.96 1.64 -6.59
CA THR A 60 -0.07 0.49 -6.67
C THR A 60 -0.72 -0.74 -6.02
N LEU A 61 -0.32 -1.91 -6.45
CA LEU A 61 -0.62 -3.16 -5.76
C LEU A 61 0.64 -4.04 -5.70
N MET A 62 0.78 -4.80 -4.62
CA MET A 62 1.90 -5.70 -4.40
C MET A 62 1.61 -6.71 -3.30
N GLY A 63 2.33 -7.81 -3.29
CA GLY A 63 2.24 -8.80 -2.22
C GLY A 63 2.92 -8.35 -0.93
N ARG A 64 2.46 -8.90 0.19
CA ARG A 64 3.04 -8.66 1.52
C ARG A 64 4.51 -9.01 1.64
N TYR A 65 5.03 -9.87 0.77
CA TYR A 65 6.44 -10.24 0.70
C TYR A 65 7.34 -9.02 0.52
N TYR A 66 6.86 -8.00 -0.21
CA TYR A 66 7.57 -6.74 -0.45
C TYR A 66 7.20 -5.66 0.56
N ALA A 67 5.93 -5.33 0.69
CA ALA A 67 5.48 -4.19 1.47
C ALA A 67 5.36 -4.45 2.97
N MET A 68 5.39 -5.70 3.41
CA MET A 68 5.16 -6.09 4.79
C MET A 68 6.30 -6.99 5.33
N ASP A 69 7.52 -6.70 4.93
CA ASP A 69 8.71 -7.34 5.51
C ASP A 69 8.86 -6.94 6.99
N ARG A 70 9.56 -7.78 7.77
CA ARG A 70 9.90 -7.54 9.18
C ARG A 70 11.27 -8.08 9.56
N ASP A 71 12.04 -8.51 8.56
CA ASP A 71 13.32 -9.19 8.73
C ASP A 71 14.47 -8.38 8.11
N LYS A 72 14.24 -7.07 7.90
CA LYS A 72 15.19 -6.10 7.32
C LYS A 72 15.70 -6.51 5.94
N ARG A 73 14.81 -7.09 5.14
CA ARG A 73 15.07 -7.36 3.72
C ARG A 73 14.83 -6.09 2.92
N TRP A 74 15.78 -5.15 3.06
CA TRP A 74 15.63 -3.82 2.52
C TRP A 74 15.47 -3.79 1.00
N ASP A 75 16.03 -4.74 0.27
CA ASP A 75 15.79 -4.95 -1.16
C ASP A 75 14.31 -5.09 -1.53
N ARG A 76 13.53 -5.78 -0.69
CA ARG A 76 12.08 -5.94 -0.89
C ARG A 76 11.31 -4.68 -0.52
N VAL A 77 11.67 -4.10 0.61
CA VAL A 77 11.03 -2.88 1.12
C VAL A 77 11.31 -1.71 0.18
N GLU A 78 12.52 -1.61 -0.38
CA GLU A 78 12.91 -0.61 -1.38
C GLU A 78 12.07 -0.72 -2.64
N ALA A 79 11.87 -1.94 -3.18
CA ALA A 79 11.01 -2.15 -4.34
C ALA A 79 9.56 -1.67 -4.10
N ALA A 80 9.01 -1.90 -2.90
CA ALA A 80 7.70 -1.41 -2.51
C ALA A 80 7.68 0.12 -2.38
N TYR A 81 8.72 0.69 -1.77
CA TYR A 81 8.89 2.14 -1.61
C TYR A 81 9.00 2.84 -2.96
N ASP A 82 9.84 2.34 -3.86
CA ASP A 82 10.07 2.91 -5.19
C ASP A 82 8.78 2.97 -6.00
N ALA A 83 7.98 1.90 -5.96
CA ALA A 83 6.68 1.90 -6.60
C ALA A 83 5.72 2.94 -6.02
N MET A 84 5.69 3.10 -4.68
CA MET A 84 4.76 4.02 -4.02
C MET A 84 5.20 5.48 -4.08
N VAL A 85 6.50 5.75 -4.05
CA VAL A 85 7.04 7.11 -3.93
C VAL A 85 7.57 7.65 -5.25
N TYR A 86 8.36 6.84 -5.97
CA TYR A 86 8.96 7.28 -7.23
C TYR A 86 8.16 6.89 -8.47
N GLY A 87 7.15 6.03 -8.31
CA GLY A 87 6.40 5.50 -9.44
C GLY A 87 7.28 4.60 -10.33
N GLU A 88 8.24 3.91 -9.73
CA GLU A 88 9.20 3.05 -10.41
C GLU A 88 8.92 1.58 -10.10
N SER A 89 8.70 0.80 -11.15
CA SER A 89 8.54 -0.65 -11.10
C SER A 89 8.74 -1.26 -12.48
N ALA A 90 9.17 -2.53 -12.51
CA ALA A 90 9.20 -3.31 -13.75
C ALA A 90 7.79 -3.62 -14.31
N HIS A 91 6.76 -3.49 -13.47
CA HIS A 91 5.39 -3.86 -13.82
C HIS A 91 4.47 -2.65 -13.78
N VAL A 92 3.82 -2.36 -14.91
CA VAL A 92 2.81 -1.30 -15.04
C VAL A 92 1.56 -1.91 -15.68
N ASN A 93 0.43 -1.80 -15.01
CA ASN A 93 -0.86 -2.24 -15.53
C ASN A 93 -1.98 -1.34 -14.97
N PRO A 94 -2.60 -0.49 -15.80
CA PRO A 94 -3.65 0.44 -15.34
C PRO A 94 -4.94 -0.23 -14.88
N LEU A 95 -5.03 -1.56 -15.05
CA LEU A 95 -6.19 -2.36 -14.65
C LEU A 95 -5.80 -3.27 -13.47
N PRO A 96 -6.02 -2.85 -12.21
CA PRO A 96 -5.54 -3.59 -11.04
C PRO A 96 -6.03 -5.05 -10.98
N VAL A 97 -7.28 -5.29 -11.36
CA VAL A 97 -7.84 -6.66 -11.41
C VAL A 97 -7.14 -7.52 -12.46
N ALA A 98 -6.81 -6.95 -13.61
CA ALA A 98 -6.06 -7.65 -14.65
C ALA A 98 -4.64 -7.96 -14.18
N ALA A 99 -3.97 -7.01 -13.52
CA ALA A 99 -2.62 -7.21 -12.97
C ALA A 99 -2.56 -8.44 -12.03
N VAL A 100 -3.53 -8.58 -11.15
CA VAL A 100 -3.60 -9.77 -10.25
C VAL A 100 -3.84 -11.05 -11.04
N LYS A 101 -4.74 -11.04 -12.02
CA LYS A 101 -5.02 -12.21 -12.87
C LYS A 101 -3.81 -12.63 -13.70
N ASP A 102 -3.06 -11.65 -14.23
CA ASP A 102 -1.85 -11.90 -15.00
C ASP A 102 -0.77 -12.55 -14.11
N ALA A 103 -0.62 -12.10 -12.87
CA ALA A 103 0.26 -12.73 -11.89
C ALA A 103 -0.14 -14.19 -11.63
N TYR A 104 -1.44 -14.46 -11.43
CA TYR A 104 -1.92 -15.85 -11.24
C TYR A 104 -1.68 -16.71 -12.48
N ALA A 105 -1.86 -16.18 -13.68
CA ALA A 105 -1.57 -16.89 -14.92
C ALA A 105 -0.06 -17.23 -15.05
N ALA A 106 0.80 -16.41 -14.47
CA ALA A 106 2.23 -16.66 -14.37
C ALA A 106 2.63 -17.58 -13.18
N GLY A 107 1.66 -18.09 -12.41
CA GLY A 107 1.89 -18.95 -11.24
C GLY A 107 2.30 -18.19 -9.97
N VAL A 108 2.17 -16.88 -9.94
CA VAL A 108 2.50 -16.02 -8.79
C VAL A 108 1.23 -15.78 -7.98
N THR A 109 1.27 -16.10 -6.68
CA THR A 109 0.15 -15.90 -5.75
C THR A 109 0.23 -14.54 -5.05
N ASP A 110 -0.84 -14.12 -4.39
CA ASP A 110 -1.00 -12.82 -3.75
C ASP A 110 0.21 -12.36 -2.94
N GLU A 111 0.76 -13.24 -2.11
CA GLU A 111 1.90 -12.95 -1.22
C GLU A 111 3.11 -12.43 -1.99
N PHE A 112 3.34 -12.95 -3.20
CA PHE A 112 4.58 -12.78 -3.97
C PHE A 112 4.43 -11.88 -5.20
N ILE A 113 3.27 -11.26 -5.40
CA ILE A 113 3.10 -10.31 -6.52
C ILE A 113 4.09 -9.16 -6.34
N GLU A 114 4.96 -8.99 -7.34
CA GLU A 114 5.88 -7.86 -7.39
C GLU A 114 5.12 -6.54 -7.47
N PRO A 115 5.71 -5.41 -7.00
CA PRO A 115 5.05 -4.13 -7.10
C PRO A 115 4.59 -3.81 -8.52
N VAL A 116 3.32 -3.45 -8.67
CA VAL A 116 2.69 -3.04 -9.94
C VAL A 116 2.17 -1.62 -9.78
N ILE A 117 2.52 -0.75 -10.73
CA ILE A 117 1.98 0.61 -10.82
C ILE A 117 0.68 0.55 -11.63
N CYS A 118 -0.42 0.99 -11.00
CA CYS A 118 -1.73 1.04 -11.64
C CYS A 118 -2.14 2.47 -12.02
N ASP A 119 -1.71 3.46 -11.22
CA ASP A 119 -1.91 4.88 -11.53
C ASP A 119 -0.69 5.68 -11.07
N GLY A 120 0.09 6.19 -12.01
CA GLY A 120 1.32 6.94 -11.73
C GLY A 120 1.09 8.30 -11.06
N ASP A 121 -0.13 8.84 -11.13
CA ASP A 121 -0.48 10.10 -10.44
C ASP A 121 -0.63 9.92 -8.93
N GLY A 122 -0.68 8.68 -8.45
CA GLY A 122 -0.88 8.33 -7.06
C GLY A 122 0.38 8.14 -6.24
N THR A 123 1.53 8.63 -6.68
CA THR A 123 2.77 8.59 -5.89
C THR A 123 2.66 9.42 -4.63
N ILE A 124 3.24 8.90 -3.53
CA ILE A 124 3.31 9.63 -2.25
C ILE A 124 4.38 10.72 -2.36
N SER A 125 4.00 11.95 -2.05
CA SER A 125 4.87 13.13 -2.18
C SER A 125 4.81 14.04 -0.95
N ASP A 126 5.62 15.08 -0.99
CA ASP A 126 5.72 16.09 0.07
C ASP A 126 4.36 16.65 0.46
N ASN A 127 4.11 16.72 1.77
CA ASN A 127 2.86 17.19 2.40
C ASN A 127 1.61 16.32 2.13
N ASP A 128 1.74 15.12 1.58
CA ASP A 128 0.63 14.19 1.49
C ASP A 128 0.21 13.68 2.88
N SER A 129 -1.05 13.27 2.98
CA SER A 129 -1.58 12.57 4.15
C SER A 129 -1.68 11.08 3.86
N VAL A 130 -1.05 10.27 4.69
CA VAL A 130 -1.03 8.81 4.57
C VAL A 130 -1.75 8.18 5.76
N ILE A 131 -2.70 7.30 5.50
CA ILE A 131 -3.38 6.51 6.53
C ILE A 131 -2.99 5.04 6.35
N PHE A 132 -2.31 4.47 7.33
CA PHE A 132 -1.99 3.05 7.36
C PHE A 132 -2.85 2.35 8.42
N PHE A 133 -3.85 1.61 7.97
CA PHE A 133 -4.89 1.08 8.86
C PHE A 133 -4.69 -0.39 9.29
N ASN A 134 -3.47 -0.88 9.26
CA ASN A 134 -3.13 -2.19 9.82
C ASN A 134 -3.20 -2.16 11.34
N TYR A 135 -3.77 -3.23 11.94
CA TYR A 135 -3.85 -3.36 13.41
C TYR A 135 -2.57 -3.92 14.03
N ARG A 136 -1.86 -4.78 13.28
CA ARG A 136 -0.62 -5.41 13.75
C ARG A 136 0.58 -4.57 13.35
N PRO A 137 1.43 -4.19 14.32
CA PRO A 137 2.57 -3.31 14.06
C PRO A 137 3.78 -4.04 13.45
N ASP A 138 3.95 -5.35 13.71
CA ASP A 138 5.18 -6.09 13.41
C ASP A 138 5.61 -6.02 11.94
N ARG A 139 4.66 -6.06 11.01
CA ARG A 139 4.90 -5.97 9.57
C ARG A 139 4.64 -4.60 8.95
N ALA A 140 4.18 -3.65 9.76
CA ALA A 140 3.96 -2.28 9.31
C ALA A 140 5.16 -1.36 9.59
N ARG A 141 6.02 -1.72 10.56
CA ARG A 141 7.13 -0.87 11.02
C ARG A 141 8.12 -0.50 9.94
N GLU A 142 8.59 -1.47 9.17
CA GLU A 142 9.67 -1.23 8.21
C GLU A 142 9.24 -0.26 7.12
N ILE A 143 8.11 -0.51 6.46
CA ILE A 143 7.60 0.39 5.42
C ILE A 143 7.20 1.76 6.01
N THR A 144 6.70 1.82 7.24
CA THR A 144 6.42 3.08 7.92
C THR A 144 7.71 3.89 8.12
N ARG A 145 8.79 3.25 8.60
CA ARG A 145 10.08 3.93 8.80
C ARG A 145 10.62 4.52 7.50
N THR A 146 10.44 3.85 6.37
CA THR A 146 10.87 4.41 5.09
C THR A 146 10.18 5.72 4.76
N LEU A 147 8.95 5.93 5.21
CA LEU A 147 8.17 7.13 4.92
C LEU A 147 8.40 8.26 5.94
N VAL A 148 8.55 7.91 7.23
CA VAL A 148 8.48 8.92 8.30
C VAL A 148 9.80 9.15 9.07
N ASP A 149 10.74 8.22 9.05
CA ASP A 149 11.98 8.32 9.82
C ASP A 149 13.06 9.09 9.04
N PRO A 150 13.40 10.36 9.39
CA PRO A 150 14.44 11.11 8.69
C PRO A 150 15.85 10.49 8.82
N LYS A 151 16.03 9.58 9.79
CA LYS A 151 17.29 8.87 10.04
C LYS A 151 17.33 7.46 9.47
N PHE A 152 16.31 7.11 8.66
CA PHE A 152 16.26 5.79 8.02
C PHE A 152 17.50 5.58 7.14
N ASP A 153 18.16 4.45 7.31
CA ASP A 153 19.43 4.08 6.68
C ASP A 153 19.41 2.71 5.96
N GLY A 154 18.25 2.10 5.80
CA GLY A 154 18.10 0.78 5.16
C GLY A 154 18.43 0.79 3.66
N PHE A 155 18.13 1.88 2.98
CA PHE A 155 18.51 2.17 1.58
C PHE A 155 18.54 3.69 1.35
N THR A 156 19.11 4.11 0.23
CA THR A 156 19.21 5.54 -0.10
C THR A 156 17.88 6.08 -0.59
N ARG A 157 17.36 7.11 0.04
CA ARG A 157 16.15 7.82 -0.37
C ARG A 157 16.23 9.32 -0.06
N GLN A 158 15.43 10.10 -0.74
CA GLN A 158 15.20 11.49 -0.37
C GLN A 158 14.07 11.56 0.65
N TYR A 159 14.34 12.06 1.85
CA TYR A 159 13.32 12.31 2.85
C TYR A 159 12.44 13.51 2.47
N PHE A 160 11.16 13.40 2.69
CA PHE A 160 10.18 14.48 2.64
C PHE A 160 9.11 14.25 3.72
N PRO A 161 8.53 15.32 4.28
CA PRO A 161 7.51 15.19 5.32
C PRO A 161 6.16 14.73 4.75
N VAL A 162 5.49 13.84 5.47
CA VAL A 162 4.10 13.44 5.24
C VAL A 162 3.33 13.50 6.55
N THR A 163 2.02 13.75 6.48
CA THR A 163 1.15 13.54 7.64
C THR A 163 0.78 12.06 7.70
N PHE A 164 1.37 11.31 8.64
CA PHE A 164 1.19 9.87 8.74
C PHE A 164 0.30 9.47 9.91
N VAL A 165 -0.75 8.70 9.64
CA VAL A 165 -1.72 8.23 10.63
C VAL A 165 -1.73 6.70 10.67
N CYS A 166 -1.57 6.12 11.87
CA CYS A 166 -1.69 4.70 12.14
C CYS A 166 -2.92 4.40 12.98
N THR A 167 -3.52 3.23 12.79
CA THR A 167 -4.64 2.76 13.65
C THR A 167 -4.19 2.23 15.00
N THR A 168 -2.91 1.86 15.11
CA THR A 168 -2.27 1.42 16.36
C THR A 168 -0.86 1.98 16.42
N GLU A 169 -0.27 1.98 17.60
CA GLU A 169 1.13 2.35 17.77
C GLU A 169 2.04 1.30 17.12
N TYR A 170 2.73 1.67 16.03
CA TYR A 170 3.67 0.77 15.36
C TYR A 170 5.07 0.79 16.00
N ASP A 171 5.51 1.97 16.41
CA ASP A 171 6.83 2.17 17.03
C ASP A 171 6.85 3.49 17.81
N LEU A 172 7.14 3.42 19.10
CA LEU A 172 7.23 4.60 19.97
C LEU A 172 8.24 5.64 19.50
N SER A 173 9.31 5.18 18.86
CA SER A 173 10.36 6.09 18.34
C SER A 173 9.88 6.96 17.16
N LEU A 174 8.72 6.66 16.58
CA LEU A 174 8.15 7.36 15.43
C LEU A 174 7.00 8.31 15.78
N ILE A 175 6.58 8.36 17.05
CA ILE A 175 5.40 9.14 17.48
C ILE A 175 5.67 10.67 17.52
N HIS A 176 6.90 11.10 17.45
CA HIS A 176 7.31 12.51 17.62
C HIS A 176 8.03 13.07 16.39
N ILE A 177 7.77 12.52 15.23
CA ILE A 177 8.35 12.98 13.98
C ILE A 177 7.37 13.85 13.22
#